data_ff10e48549378cad18873d6a1234163a
#
_entry.id   ff10e48549378cad18873d6a1234163a
#
_cell.length_a   1.000
_cell.length_b   1.000
_cell.length_c   1.000
_cell.angle_alpha   90.00
_cell.angle_beta   90.00
_cell.angle_gamma   90.00
#
_symmetry.space_group_name_H-M   'P 1'
#
loop_
_entity.id
_entity.type
_entity.pdbx_description
1 polymer ?
#
loop_
_entity_poly.entity_id
_entity_poly.type
_entity_poly.pdbx_seq_one_letter_code
_entity_poly.pdbx_strand_id
1 'polypeptide(L)'
;GCARICKIFGTVCLVAVILVCLPLTLPRVFGYEIYTVISGSMEPAIPVGSLVYVQPGAPEDAGTDDVIAFYSSMDTGAIITHRVIKNDIVTGQIHTKGDANEKEDLYPVGYDYYIGKVVYSVPVLGRVLAFFVTFHGKIAAGSLIGLAILLQIIGGVLDSADEKKQAKISQK
;
A
#
# COMPACT_ATOMS: atom_id res chain seq x y z
N GLY A 1 4.32 26.19 27.15
CA GLY A 1 4.75 26.30 25.76
C GLY A 1 5.44 25.07 25.18
N CYS A 2 6.57 24.67 25.73
CA CYS A 2 7.44 23.62 25.17
C CYS A 2 6.78 22.23 25.18
N ALA A 3 6.09 21.88 26.26
CA ALA A 3 5.35 20.63 26.39
C ALA A 3 4.31 20.44 25.31
N ARG A 4 3.54 21.48 25.00
CA ARG A 4 2.51 21.46 23.95
C ARG A 4 3.13 21.23 22.56
N ILE A 5 4.26 21.87 22.27
CA ILE A 5 4.97 21.71 20.99
C ILE A 5 5.48 20.27 20.83
N CYS A 6 6.10 19.70 21.87
CA CYS A 6 6.56 18.31 21.86
C CYS A 6 5.41 17.32 21.61
N LYS A 7 4.27 17.50 22.29
CA LYS A 7 3.09 16.65 22.10
C LYS A 7 2.52 16.77 20.69
N ILE A 8 2.37 17.98 20.17
CA ILE A 8 1.86 18.19 18.77
C ILE A 8 2.78 17.51 17.78
N PHE A 9 4.09 17.71 17.88
CA PHE A 9 5.04 17.12 16.95
C PHE A 9 5.06 15.58 17.04
N GLY A 10 5.05 15.03 18.26
CA GLY A 10 4.93 13.59 18.46
C GLY A 10 3.64 13.01 17.87
N THR A 11 2.52 13.71 18.05
CA THR A 11 1.22 13.29 17.47
C THR A 11 1.25 13.33 15.95
N VAL A 12 1.82 14.38 15.34
CA VAL A 12 1.97 14.50 13.88
C VAL A 12 2.79 13.34 13.33
N CYS A 13 3.90 12.98 13.98
CA CYS A 13 4.72 11.83 13.60
C CYS A 13 3.94 10.51 13.67
N LEU A 14 3.17 10.28 14.74
CA LEU A 14 2.34 9.08 14.88
C LEU A 14 1.25 9.01 13.81
N VAL A 15 0.56 10.12 13.55
CA VAL A 15 -0.46 10.19 12.49
C VAL A 15 0.15 9.90 11.13
N ALA A 16 1.34 10.43 10.82
CA ALA A 16 2.03 10.16 9.58
C ALA A 16 2.34 8.65 9.40
N VAL A 17 2.80 7.99 10.46
CA VAL A 17 3.04 6.53 10.44
C VAL A 17 1.73 5.76 10.19
N ILE A 18 0.65 6.12 10.88
CA ILE A 18 -0.66 5.49 10.70
C ILE A 18 -1.15 5.65 9.26
N LEU A 19 -1.06 6.86 8.69
CA LEU A 19 -1.48 7.14 7.31
C LEU A 19 -0.71 6.32 6.28
N VAL A 20 0.55 5.97 6.54
CA VAL A 20 1.34 5.09 5.67
C VAL A 20 0.96 3.61 5.88
N CYS A 21 0.73 3.19 7.12
CA CYS A 21 0.43 1.80 7.45
C CYS A 21 -1.01 1.39 7.08
N LEU A 22 -1.96 2.31 7.19
CA LEU A 22 -3.39 2.04 7.00
C LEU A 22 -3.72 1.51 5.59
N PRO A 23 -3.23 2.11 4.49
CA PRO A 23 -3.47 1.60 3.13
C PRO A 23 -2.89 0.21 2.88
N LEU A 24 -1.95 -0.24 3.71
CA LEU A 24 -1.29 -1.54 3.57
C LEU A 24 -1.95 -2.65 4.35
N THR A 25 -2.52 -2.31 5.49
CA THR A 25 -3.05 -3.29 6.44
C THR A 25 -4.56 -3.42 6.28
N LEU A 26 -5.27 -2.29 6.19
CA LEU A 26 -6.72 -2.27 6.19
C LEU A 26 -7.34 -3.06 5.01
N PRO A 27 -6.89 -2.89 3.75
CA PRO A 27 -7.49 -3.63 2.65
C PRO A 27 -7.27 -5.15 2.76
N ARG A 28 -6.14 -5.58 3.33
CA ARG A 28 -5.87 -7.01 3.57
C ARG A 28 -6.87 -7.65 4.53
N VAL A 29 -7.33 -6.90 5.54
CA VAL A 29 -8.37 -7.36 6.46
C VAL A 29 -9.69 -7.61 5.74
N PHE A 30 -9.95 -6.88 4.65
CA PHE A 30 -11.12 -7.06 3.78
C PHE A 30 -10.89 -8.06 2.64
N GLY A 31 -9.78 -8.81 2.66
CA GLY A 31 -9.50 -9.85 1.68
C GLY A 31 -8.86 -9.37 0.38
N TYR A 32 -8.41 -8.11 0.30
CA TYR A 32 -7.67 -7.62 -0.87
C TYR A 32 -6.20 -8.07 -0.83
N GLU A 33 -5.67 -8.41 -1.98
CA GLU A 33 -4.24 -8.59 -2.16
C GLU A 33 -3.60 -7.29 -2.66
N ILE A 34 -2.35 -7.06 -2.28
CA ILE A 34 -1.68 -5.78 -2.54
C ILE A 34 -0.35 -6.05 -3.20
N TYR A 35 -0.14 -5.44 -4.39
CA TYR A 35 1.09 -5.59 -5.18
C TYR A 35 1.66 -4.23 -5.58
N THR A 36 2.98 -4.19 -5.78
CA THR A 36 3.68 -3.02 -6.31
C THR A 36 3.99 -3.24 -7.79
N VAL A 37 3.62 -2.27 -8.62
CA VAL A 37 3.88 -2.29 -10.06
C VAL A 37 5.34 -1.95 -10.33
N ILE A 38 6.06 -2.85 -10.98
CA ILE A 38 7.50 -2.72 -11.27
C ILE A 38 7.81 -2.54 -12.76
N SER A 39 6.83 -2.75 -13.65
CA SER A 39 6.99 -2.60 -15.10
C SER A 39 6.01 -1.58 -15.66
N GLY A 40 6.33 -1.00 -16.82
CA GLY A 40 5.52 0.03 -17.49
C GLY A 40 4.46 -0.49 -18.45
N SER A 41 4.18 -1.82 -18.46
CA SER A 41 3.24 -2.41 -19.44
C SER A 41 1.81 -1.86 -19.33
N MET A 42 1.43 -1.28 -18.20
CA MET A 42 0.12 -0.68 -17.95
C MET A 42 0.13 0.86 -17.96
N GLU A 43 1.23 1.48 -18.38
CA GLU A 43 1.27 2.94 -18.56
C GLU A 43 0.40 3.37 -19.75
N PRO A 44 -0.24 4.54 -19.67
CA PRO A 44 -0.24 5.49 -18.57
C PRO A 44 -1.26 5.19 -17.45
N ALA A 45 -2.15 4.19 -17.63
CA ALA A 45 -3.24 3.93 -16.68
C ALA A 45 -2.74 3.55 -15.28
N ILE A 46 -1.71 2.72 -15.20
CA ILE A 46 -1.08 2.32 -13.95
C ILE A 46 0.44 2.53 -14.05
N PRO A 47 0.97 3.66 -13.56
CA PRO A 47 2.40 3.96 -13.66
C PRO A 47 3.28 3.05 -12.81
N VAL A 48 4.54 2.89 -13.21
CA VAL A 48 5.56 2.18 -12.41
C VAL A 48 5.68 2.79 -11.02
N GLY A 49 5.71 1.94 -10.01
CA GLY A 49 5.76 2.35 -8.60
C GLY A 49 4.39 2.61 -7.99
N SER A 50 3.31 2.30 -8.71
CA SER A 50 1.95 2.27 -8.14
C SER A 50 1.78 1.09 -7.20
N LEU A 51 0.89 1.25 -6.22
CA LEU A 51 0.34 0.16 -5.44
C LEU A 51 -1.01 -0.22 -6.03
N VAL A 52 -1.22 -1.50 -6.31
CA VAL A 52 -2.49 -2.02 -6.83
C VAL A 52 -3.16 -2.89 -5.78
N TYR A 53 -4.47 -2.71 -5.65
CA TYR A 53 -5.34 -3.50 -4.78
C TYR A 53 -6.13 -4.46 -5.64
N VAL A 54 -5.92 -5.74 -5.41
CA VAL A 54 -6.52 -6.83 -6.17
C VAL A 54 -7.59 -7.50 -5.32
N GLN A 55 -8.78 -7.56 -5.84
CA GLN A 55 -9.89 -8.29 -5.24
C GLN A 55 -9.89 -9.70 -5.82
N PRO A 56 -9.63 -10.74 -5.02
CA PRO A 56 -9.83 -12.12 -5.43
C PRO A 56 -11.29 -12.37 -5.84
N GLY A 57 -11.48 -13.22 -6.83
CA GLY A 57 -12.82 -13.53 -7.34
C GLY A 57 -12.78 -14.70 -8.31
N ALA A 58 -13.91 -15.05 -8.87
CA ALA A 58 -13.99 -16.06 -9.90
C ALA A 58 -13.47 -15.52 -11.23
N PRO A 59 -12.60 -16.25 -11.96
CA PRO A 59 -12.06 -15.80 -13.23
C PRO A 59 -13.15 -15.61 -14.32
N GLU A 60 -14.26 -16.29 -14.20
CA GLU A 60 -15.43 -16.16 -15.09
C GLU A 60 -16.06 -14.77 -15.03
N ASP A 61 -15.91 -14.08 -13.88
CA ASP A 61 -16.47 -12.74 -13.65
C ASP A 61 -15.58 -11.63 -14.21
N ALA A 62 -14.39 -11.96 -14.73
CA ALA A 62 -13.50 -10.99 -15.35
C ALA A 62 -14.09 -10.49 -16.68
N GLY A 63 -14.59 -9.27 -16.69
CA GLY A 63 -15.17 -8.64 -17.88
C GLY A 63 -14.13 -8.02 -18.79
N THR A 64 -14.52 -7.76 -20.05
CA THR A 64 -13.72 -6.96 -20.98
C THR A 64 -13.43 -5.59 -20.36
N ASP A 65 -12.23 -5.05 -20.59
CA ASP A 65 -11.68 -3.80 -20.01
C ASP A 65 -11.31 -3.87 -18.52
N ASP A 66 -11.64 -4.92 -17.82
CA ASP A 66 -11.12 -5.11 -16.47
C ASP A 66 -9.61 -5.28 -16.47
N VAL A 67 -8.94 -4.72 -15.46
CA VAL A 67 -7.52 -5.00 -15.23
C VAL A 67 -7.43 -6.13 -14.23
N ILE A 68 -6.72 -7.20 -14.58
CA ILE A 68 -6.55 -8.39 -13.75
C ILE A 68 -5.09 -8.58 -13.36
N ALA A 69 -4.90 -9.22 -12.21
CA ALA A 69 -3.61 -9.73 -11.76
C ALA A 69 -3.60 -11.26 -11.95
N PHE A 70 -2.49 -11.79 -12.44
CA PHE A 70 -2.33 -13.21 -12.69
C PHE A 70 -0.87 -13.64 -12.59
N TYR A 71 -0.63 -14.93 -12.36
CA TYR A 71 0.73 -15.48 -12.36
C TYR A 71 1.25 -15.64 -13.79
N SER A 72 2.47 -15.17 -14.04
CA SER A 72 3.16 -15.38 -15.32
C SER A 72 3.44 -16.87 -15.57
N SER A 73 3.87 -17.57 -14.51
CA SER A 73 4.01 -19.03 -14.44
C SER A 73 3.95 -19.43 -12.97
N MET A 74 3.53 -20.67 -12.70
CA MET A 74 3.52 -21.20 -11.33
C MET A 74 4.95 -21.34 -10.74
N ASP A 75 5.95 -21.56 -11.58
CA ASP A 75 7.33 -21.78 -11.15
C ASP A 75 8.04 -20.52 -10.66
N THR A 76 7.75 -19.36 -11.29
CA THR A 76 8.43 -18.10 -10.97
C THR A 76 7.72 -17.30 -9.90
N GLY A 77 6.43 -17.52 -9.69
CA GLY A 77 5.60 -16.70 -8.81
C GLY A 77 5.50 -15.21 -9.23
N ALA A 78 5.99 -14.87 -10.42
CA ALA A 78 5.92 -13.52 -10.94
C ALA A 78 4.48 -13.15 -11.29
N ILE A 79 4.04 -11.97 -10.82
CA ILE A 79 2.67 -11.48 -11.01
C ILE A 79 2.68 -10.42 -12.10
N ILE A 80 1.78 -10.58 -13.06
CA ILE A 80 1.54 -9.66 -14.16
C ILE A 80 0.17 -9.01 -13.95
N THR A 81 0.07 -7.75 -14.36
CA THR A 81 -1.18 -6.98 -14.31
C THR A 81 -1.44 -6.45 -15.71
N HIS A 82 -2.46 -6.97 -16.40
CA HIS A 82 -2.85 -6.55 -17.75
C HIS A 82 -4.37 -6.39 -17.88
N ARG A 83 -4.81 -5.79 -18.97
CA ARG A 83 -6.22 -5.54 -19.27
C ARG A 83 -6.83 -6.70 -20.03
N VAL A 84 -8.03 -7.11 -19.63
CA VAL A 84 -8.81 -8.15 -20.32
C VAL A 84 -9.33 -7.63 -21.65
N ILE A 85 -9.03 -8.34 -22.71
CA ILE A 85 -9.60 -8.10 -24.05
C ILE A 85 -10.81 -8.99 -24.27
N LYS A 86 -10.69 -10.26 -23.89
CA LYS A 86 -11.76 -11.26 -24.02
C LYS A 86 -11.61 -12.31 -22.93
N ASN A 87 -12.71 -12.69 -22.34
CA ASN A 87 -12.80 -13.85 -21.47
C ASN A 87 -13.54 -14.97 -22.20
N ASP A 88 -12.86 -16.07 -22.45
CA ASP A 88 -13.46 -17.27 -23.07
C ASP A 88 -13.79 -18.27 -21.99
N ILE A 89 -15.04 -18.20 -21.52
CA ILE A 89 -15.54 -19.03 -20.41
C ILE A 89 -15.56 -20.52 -20.80
N VAL A 90 -15.75 -20.82 -22.11
CA VAL A 90 -15.83 -22.20 -22.57
C VAL A 90 -14.48 -22.91 -22.52
N THR A 91 -13.41 -22.19 -22.86
CA THR A 91 -12.04 -22.72 -22.82
C THR A 91 -11.33 -22.45 -21.50
N GLY A 92 -11.90 -21.64 -20.60
CA GLY A 92 -11.26 -21.23 -19.34
C GLY A 92 -10.01 -20.37 -19.56
N GLN A 93 -10.04 -19.47 -20.55
CA GLN A 93 -8.91 -18.66 -20.96
C GLN A 93 -9.28 -17.18 -21.07
N ILE A 94 -8.39 -16.32 -20.54
CA ILE A 94 -8.55 -14.86 -20.60
C ILE A 94 -7.45 -14.29 -21.52
N HIS A 95 -7.85 -13.60 -22.56
CA HIS A 95 -6.95 -12.86 -23.44
C HIS A 95 -6.69 -11.48 -22.83
N THR A 96 -5.43 -11.11 -22.71
CA THR A 96 -5.01 -9.89 -22.04
C THR A 96 -4.04 -9.07 -22.89
N LYS A 97 -3.89 -7.80 -22.52
CA LYS A 97 -2.96 -6.86 -23.14
C LYS A 97 -2.52 -5.81 -22.12
N GLY A 98 -1.25 -5.49 -22.09
CA GLY A 98 -0.77 -4.30 -21.39
C GLY A 98 -1.18 -3.02 -22.11
N ASP A 99 -1.59 -1.98 -21.40
CA ASP A 99 -2.06 -0.72 -21.99
C ASP A 99 -0.98 -0.03 -22.84
N ALA A 100 0.29 -0.18 -22.48
CA ALA A 100 1.44 0.33 -23.23
C ALA A 100 1.88 -0.58 -24.39
N ASN A 101 1.35 -1.79 -24.50
CA ASN A 101 1.75 -2.75 -25.51
C ASN A 101 0.99 -2.51 -26.81
N GLU A 102 1.62 -2.72 -27.96
CA GLU A 102 0.95 -2.64 -29.28
C GLU A 102 0.07 -3.85 -29.56
N LYS A 103 0.49 -5.03 -29.08
CA LYS A 103 -0.17 -6.32 -29.36
C LYS A 103 -0.68 -6.95 -28.06
N GLU A 104 -1.64 -7.86 -28.26
CA GLU A 104 -2.11 -8.75 -27.21
C GLU A 104 -0.98 -9.66 -26.70
N ASP A 105 -1.15 -10.17 -25.50
CA ASP A 105 -0.22 -11.14 -24.93
C ASP A 105 -0.22 -12.42 -25.77
N LEU A 106 0.96 -12.99 -25.98
CA LEU A 106 1.14 -14.13 -26.87
C LEU A 106 0.36 -15.38 -26.40
N TYR A 107 0.26 -15.52 -25.11
CA TYR A 107 -0.43 -16.66 -24.48
C TYR A 107 -1.59 -16.16 -23.63
N PRO A 108 -2.79 -16.73 -23.80
CA PRO A 108 -3.91 -16.41 -22.91
C PRO A 108 -3.65 -16.93 -21.50
N VAL A 109 -4.23 -16.25 -20.54
CA VAL A 109 -4.17 -16.59 -19.10
C VAL A 109 -5.18 -17.69 -18.82
N GLY A 110 -4.72 -18.86 -18.41
CA GLY A 110 -5.61 -19.92 -17.90
C GLY A 110 -6.21 -19.53 -16.54
N TYR A 111 -7.41 -20.00 -16.24
CA TYR A 111 -8.12 -19.69 -15.01
C TYR A 111 -7.33 -20.06 -13.75
N ASP A 112 -6.50 -21.10 -13.79
CA ASP A 112 -5.64 -21.52 -12.67
C ASP A 112 -4.55 -20.47 -12.33
N TYR A 113 -4.24 -19.57 -13.25
CA TYR A 113 -3.25 -18.49 -13.07
C TYR A 113 -3.88 -17.18 -12.61
N TYR A 114 -5.20 -17.08 -12.63
CA TYR A 114 -5.91 -15.87 -12.23
C TYR A 114 -5.82 -15.66 -10.72
N ILE A 115 -5.54 -14.42 -10.31
CA ILE A 115 -5.48 -14.01 -8.91
C ILE A 115 -6.74 -13.19 -8.56
N GLY A 116 -7.04 -12.18 -9.36
CA GLY A 116 -8.17 -11.30 -9.08
C GLY A 116 -8.19 -10.06 -9.95
N LYS A 117 -9.19 -9.22 -9.74
CA LYS A 117 -9.40 -7.95 -10.42
C LYS A 117 -8.74 -6.81 -9.67
N VAL A 118 -8.01 -5.95 -10.38
CA VAL A 118 -7.49 -4.69 -9.83
C VAL A 118 -8.64 -3.71 -9.68
N VAL A 119 -8.96 -3.34 -8.44
CA VAL A 119 -10.07 -2.41 -8.14
C VAL A 119 -9.59 -0.99 -7.90
N TYR A 120 -8.38 -0.83 -7.38
CA TYR A 120 -7.75 0.48 -7.16
C TYR A 120 -6.27 0.44 -7.46
N SER A 121 -5.74 1.56 -7.92
CA SER A 121 -4.31 1.81 -8.03
C SER A 121 -3.96 3.17 -7.41
N VAL A 122 -2.89 3.22 -6.62
CA VAL A 122 -2.39 4.45 -6.01
C VAL A 122 -0.97 4.70 -6.49
N PRO A 123 -0.78 5.70 -7.37
CA PRO A 123 0.53 6.05 -7.88
C PRO A 123 1.50 6.41 -6.75
N VAL A 124 2.80 6.15 -6.96
CA VAL A 124 3.88 6.50 -6.03
C VAL A 124 3.89 5.72 -4.71
N LEU A 125 2.74 5.30 -4.19
CA LEU A 125 2.65 4.63 -2.89
C LEU A 125 3.48 3.33 -2.86
N GLY A 126 3.55 2.59 -3.97
CA GLY A 126 4.39 1.41 -4.10
C GLY A 126 5.89 1.72 -3.93
N ARG A 127 6.38 2.87 -4.43
CA ARG A 127 7.78 3.29 -4.22
C ARG A 127 8.06 3.64 -2.77
N VAL A 128 7.13 4.34 -2.11
CA VAL A 128 7.25 4.66 -0.68
C VAL A 128 7.36 3.37 0.13
N LEU A 129 6.55 2.38 -0.19
CA LEU A 129 6.60 1.08 0.47
C LEU A 129 7.86 0.31 0.18
N ALA A 130 8.29 0.26 -1.08
CA ALA A 130 9.54 -0.38 -1.46
C ALA A 130 10.72 0.18 -0.67
N PHE A 131 10.74 1.50 -0.40
CA PHE A 131 11.73 2.11 0.47
C PHE A 131 11.66 1.54 1.89
N PHE A 132 10.49 1.49 2.52
CA PHE A 132 10.34 1.01 3.91
C PHE A 132 10.61 -0.49 4.09
N VAL A 133 10.60 -1.28 3.02
CA VAL A 133 11.03 -2.69 3.06
C VAL A 133 12.55 -2.82 3.12
N THR A 134 13.30 -1.83 2.64
CA THR A 134 14.77 -1.83 2.71
C THR A 134 15.27 -1.73 4.15
N PHE A 135 16.54 -2.16 4.37
CA PHE A 135 17.18 -2.03 5.68
C PHE A 135 17.19 -0.58 6.20
N HIS A 136 17.55 0.38 5.34
CA HIS A 136 17.56 1.80 5.69
C HIS A 136 16.15 2.34 5.98
N GLY A 137 15.16 1.92 5.21
CA GLY A 137 13.77 2.30 5.45
C GLY A 137 13.22 1.76 6.77
N LYS A 138 13.56 0.54 7.16
CA LYS A 138 13.19 -0.05 8.46
C LYS A 138 13.82 0.73 9.62
N ILE A 139 15.09 1.11 9.50
CA ILE A 139 15.77 1.97 10.50
C ILE A 139 15.08 3.34 10.58
N ALA A 140 14.79 3.97 9.44
CA ALA A 140 14.13 5.27 9.40
C ALA A 140 12.74 5.21 10.05
N ALA A 141 11.94 4.19 9.75
CA ALA A 141 10.63 4.00 10.37
C ALA A 141 10.73 3.78 11.88
N GLY A 142 11.64 2.90 12.34
CA GLY A 142 11.88 2.64 13.74
C GLY A 142 12.36 3.89 14.49
N SER A 143 13.25 4.67 13.90
CA SER A 143 13.75 5.93 14.48
C SER A 143 12.64 6.98 14.59
N LEU A 144 11.76 7.08 13.59
CA LEU A 144 10.63 8.00 13.61
C LEU A 144 9.62 7.64 14.72
N ILE A 145 9.32 6.36 14.85
CA ILE A 145 8.42 5.86 15.92
C ILE A 145 9.05 6.10 17.28
N GLY A 146 10.33 5.76 17.46
CA GLY A 146 11.06 6.00 18.71
C GLY A 146 11.09 7.47 19.09
N LEU A 147 11.36 8.36 18.15
CA LEU A 147 11.33 9.81 18.36
C LEU A 147 9.92 10.29 18.74
N ALA A 148 8.88 9.81 18.08
CA ALA A 148 7.51 10.17 18.38
C ALA A 148 7.13 9.80 19.84
N ILE A 149 7.47 8.58 20.25
CA ILE A 149 7.23 8.10 21.63
C ILE A 149 8.02 8.95 22.64
N LEU A 150 9.29 9.22 22.36
CA LEU A 150 10.15 10.04 23.23
C LEU A 150 9.54 11.45 23.43
N LEU A 151 9.11 12.08 22.34
CA LEU A 151 8.48 13.41 22.40
C LEU A 151 7.16 13.40 23.18
N GLN A 152 6.37 12.34 23.09
CA GLN A 152 5.15 12.18 23.88
C GLN A 152 5.47 12.05 25.39
N ILE A 153 6.48 11.26 25.75
CA ILE A 153 6.91 11.10 27.15
C ILE A 153 7.45 12.42 27.70
N ILE A 154 8.34 13.08 26.96
CA ILE A 154 8.89 14.40 27.39
C ILE A 154 7.77 15.42 27.55
N GLY A 155 6.85 15.51 26.59
CA GLY A 155 5.70 16.40 26.68
C GLY A 155 4.80 16.12 27.89
N GLY A 156 4.60 14.85 28.23
CA GLY A 156 3.84 14.44 29.42
C GLY A 156 4.53 14.83 30.73
N VAL A 157 5.84 14.61 30.85
CA VAL A 157 6.63 14.97 32.02
C VAL A 157 6.65 16.48 32.23
N LEU A 158 6.83 17.27 31.18
CA LEU A 158 6.84 18.74 31.26
C LEU A 158 5.48 19.30 31.68
N ASP A 159 4.36 18.77 31.18
CA ASP A 159 3.01 19.20 31.58
C ASP A 159 2.78 18.89 33.06
N SER A 160 3.15 17.70 33.53
CA SER A 160 3.01 17.31 34.95
C SER A 160 3.86 18.19 35.87
N ALA A 161 5.04 18.64 35.39
CA ALA A 161 5.90 19.56 36.15
C ALA A 161 5.29 20.97 36.22
N ASP A 162 4.70 21.46 35.14
CA ASP A 162 4.04 22.77 35.08
C ASP A 162 2.78 22.79 35.99
N GLU A 163 1.96 21.74 35.98
CA GLU A 163 0.77 21.61 36.83
C GLU A 163 1.15 21.61 38.32
N LYS A 164 2.18 20.86 38.70
CA LYS A 164 2.68 20.85 40.11
C LYS A 164 3.18 22.20 40.53
N LYS A 165 3.81 22.96 39.62
CA LYS A 165 4.30 24.31 39.91
C LYS A 165 3.15 25.30 40.10
N GLN A 166 2.12 25.22 39.26
CA GLN A 166 0.94 26.09 39.42
C GLN A 166 0.13 25.78 40.69
N ALA A 167 -0.04 24.49 41.01
CA ALA A 167 -0.72 24.09 42.26
C ALA A 167 -0.03 24.62 43.51
N LYS A 168 1.33 24.63 43.55
CA LYS A 168 2.09 25.21 44.66
C LYS A 168 1.98 26.74 44.79
N ILE A 169 1.78 27.45 43.65
CA ILE A 169 1.60 28.89 43.63
C ILE A 169 0.20 29.28 44.12
N SER A 170 -0.82 28.49 43.77
CA SER A 170 -2.22 28.73 44.17
C SER A 170 -2.50 28.44 45.67
N GLN A 171 -1.62 27.73 46.37
CA GLN A 171 -1.75 27.42 47.80
C GLN A 171 -1.00 28.40 48.69
N LYS A 172 -0.31 29.39 48.12
CA LYS A 172 0.34 30.49 48.85
C LYS A 172 -0.46 31.78 48.75
#